data_aa2c4cbac2a2f75389ab1a8d77d03f34
#
_entry.id   aa2c4cbac2a2f75389ab1a8d77d03f34
#
_cell.length_a   1.000
_cell.length_b   1.000
_cell.length_c   1.000
_cell.angle_alpha   90.00
_cell.angle_beta   90.00
_cell.angle_gamma   90.00
#
_symmetry.space_group_name_H-M   'P 1'
#
loop_
_entity.id
_entity.type
_entity.pdbx_description
1 polymer ?
#
loop_
_entity_poly.entity_id
_entity_poly.type
_entity_poly.pdbx_seq_one_letter_code
_entity_poly.pdbx_strand_id
1 'polypeptide(L)'
;MRKKYALLLVSSLLLPACQSSFGPDGLNNTHPAYNQSIINTLNQQMLLNLVRLKYSDEPYFLTISSVTASLGFSSNVGLNANVDLGPSGNSIAPSLGVTYNDNPTLSYQPLYGADFLKSVLSPIPLDSLLVMTQSGWSVKRIFSLCVERMNHLSNAHRASGPTPKVEPEFKQFKQVLDLMEEIQSKGKIEMGLDALGSKDLVVLFEAPRNPELVEKLAQLLNLHTTTKGKLYAKVGSNFLKTDTDQIALRSRSVSSLLFYLSQNVEIPKEDIDKGLVTQTVAKTGGKFDWSETPAGGLFKVKVSESYPEGAFLAVNYRDHWFYIADNDLNTKASFMLLVQLFDLQAGQT
;
A
#
# COMPACT_ATOMS: atom_id res chain seq x y z
N MET A 1 58.50 -18.54 34.53
CA MET A 1 57.11 -18.72 34.98
C MET A 1 56.16 -17.61 34.59
N ARG A 2 56.51 -16.31 34.68
CA ARG A 2 55.61 -15.16 34.37
C ARG A 2 55.08 -15.12 32.93
N LYS A 3 55.83 -15.57 31.90
CA LYS A 3 55.38 -15.58 30.50
C LYS A 3 54.29 -16.61 30.16
N LYS A 4 54.21 -17.74 30.94
CA LYS A 4 53.21 -18.77 30.72
C LYS A 4 51.83 -18.37 31.26
N TYR A 5 51.79 -17.57 32.35
CA TYR A 5 50.53 -17.04 32.94
C TYR A 5 49.96 -15.90 32.09
N ALA A 6 50.80 -15.10 31.43
CA ALA A 6 50.35 -14.05 30.53
C ALA A 6 49.59 -14.61 29.29
N LEU A 7 50.06 -15.74 28.76
CA LEU A 7 49.41 -16.39 27.61
C LEU A 7 48.06 -17.00 27.96
N LEU A 8 47.91 -17.55 29.17
CA LEU A 8 46.65 -18.08 29.68
C LEU A 8 45.64 -16.98 29.99
N LEU A 9 46.08 -15.79 30.45
CA LEU A 9 45.19 -14.67 30.75
C LEU A 9 44.65 -14.02 29.45
N VAL A 10 45.44 -13.97 28.38
CA VAL A 10 44.98 -13.46 27.09
C VAL A 10 43.97 -14.42 26.40
N SER A 11 44.18 -15.73 26.60
CA SER A 11 43.25 -16.76 26.08
C SER A 11 41.87 -16.72 26.75
N SER A 12 41.76 -16.35 28.03
CA SER A 12 40.51 -16.28 28.76
C SER A 12 39.67 -15.02 28.43
N LEU A 13 40.27 -13.96 27.88
CA LEU A 13 39.60 -12.71 27.51
C LEU A 13 38.93 -12.76 26.13
N LEU A 14 39.23 -13.79 25.32
CA LEU A 14 38.66 -13.92 23.97
C LEU A 14 37.38 -14.78 23.90
N LEU A 15 36.97 -15.40 25.02
CA LEU A 15 35.81 -16.27 25.08
C LEU A 15 34.42 -15.61 25.13
N PRO A 16 34.22 -14.36 25.64
CA PRO A 16 32.88 -13.80 25.71
C PRO A 16 32.39 -13.12 24.43
N ALA A 17 33.21 -12.97 23.37
CA ALA A 17 32.85 -12.23 22.18
C ALA A 17 31.89 -12.97 21.20
N CYS A 18 31.68 -14.28 21.39
CA CYS A 18 30.86 -15.10 20.46
C CYS A 18 29.46 -15.44 20.99
N GLN A 19 29.04 -14.91 22.14
CA GLN A 19 27.81 -15.35 22.80
C GLN A 19 26.54 -14.67 22.27
N SER A 20 26.64 -13.60 21.48
CA SER A 20 25.48 -12.78 21.05
C SER A 20 24.85 -13.11 19.70
N SER A 21 25.30 -14.16 19.00
CA SER A 21 24.85 -14.44 17.64
C SER A 21 24.16 -15.82 17.48
N PHE A 22 23.91 -16.54 18.55
CA PHE A 22 23.38 -17.90 18.51
C PHE A 22 22.05 -18.06 19.26
N GLY A 23 21.21 -18.98 18.78
CA GLY A 23 19.95 -19.35 19.41
C GLY A 23 18.93 -18.22 19.37
N PRO A 24 18.23 -17.90 20.45
CA PRO A 24 17.18 -16.87 20.50
C PRO A 24 17.67 -15.48 20.09
N ASP A 25 18.93 -15.13 20.40
CA ASP A 25 19.50 -13.81 20.04
C ASP A 25 19.76 -13.70 18.54
N GLY A 26 20.17 -14.76 17.88
CA GLY A 26 20.27 -14.83 16.41
C GLY A 26 18.91 -14.61 15.75
N LEU A 27 17.86 -15.27 16.24
CA LEU A 27 16.49 -15.09 15.77
C LEU A 27 15.98 -13.66 16.01
N ASN A 28 16.23 -13.09 17.17
CA ASN A 28 15.81 -11.74 17.51
C ASN A 28 16.45 -10.67 16.61
N ASN A 29 17.65 -10.89 16.13
CA ASN A 29 18.35 -9.96 15.23
C ASN A 29 17.98 -10.17 13.76
N THR A 30 17.76 -11.40 13.30
CA THR A 30 17.50 -11.71 11.89
C THR A 30 16.03 -11.59 11.52
N HIS A 31 15.12 -12.00 12.41
CA HIS A 31 13.67 -12.00 12.15
C HIS A 31 13.11 -10.61 11.79
N PRO A 32 13.42 -9.51 12.50
CA PRO A 32 12.95 -8.19 12.11
C PRO A 32 13.49 -7.74 10.75
N ALA A 33 14.75 -8.06 10.42
CA ALA A 33 15.36 -7.71 9.15
C ALA A 33 14.71 -8.44 7.96
N TYR A 34 14.43 -9.73 8.12
CA TYR A 34 13.70 -10.51 7.10
C TYR A 34 12.28 -10.00 6.92
N ASN A 35 11.56 -9.75 8.02
CA ASN A 35 10.19 -9.22 7.94
C ASN A 35 10.16 -7.87 7.21
N GLN A 36 11.08 -6.96 7.54
CA GLN A 36 11.19 -5.68 6.85
C GLN A 36 11.49 -5.84 5.35
N SER A 37 12.39 -6.75 4.99
CA SER A 37 12.73 -7.03 3.60
C SER A 37 11.56 -7.59 2.81
N ILE A 38 10.76 -8.47 3.42
CA ILE A 38 9.53 -9.04 2.85
C ILE A 38 8.51 -7.93 2.59
N ILE A 39 8.20 -7.13 3.60
CA ILE A 39 7.25 -6.02 3.49
C ILE A 39 7.70 -5.04 2.39
N ASN A 40 8.98 -4.69 2.36
CA ASN A 40 9.53 -3.80 1.33
C ASN A 40 9.36 -4.40 -0.07
N THR A 41 9.64 -5.69 -0.25
CA THR A 41 9.52 -6.38 -1.55
C THR A 41 8.06 -6.41 -2.03
N LEU A 42 7.10 -6.72 -1.16
CA LEU A 42 5.68 -6.72 -1.50
C LEU A 42 5.17 -5.31 -1.84
N ASN A 43 5.61 -4.31 -1.09
CA ASN A 43 5.28 -2.91 -1.37
C ASN A 43 5.89 -2.43 -2.70
N GLN A 44 7.14 -2.79 -2.98
CA GLN A 44 7.78 -2.50 -4.28
C GLN A 44 7.02 -3.15 -5.43
N GLN A 45 6.58 -4.39 -5.28
CA GLN A 45 5.74 -5.07 -6.26
C GLN A 45 4.43 -4.31 -6.50
N MET A 46 3.75 -3.87 -5.44
CA MET A 46 2.51 -3.08 -5.55
C MET A 46 2.75 -1.76 -6.29
N LEU A 47 3.80 -1.02 -5.93
CA LEU A 47 4.18 0.21 -6.61
C LEU A 47 4.53 -0.03 -8.08
N LEU A 48 5.31 -1.09 -8.37
CA LEU A 48 5.66 -1.47 -9.74
C LEU A 48 4.42 -1.78 -10.58
N ASN A 49 3.43 -2.45 -10.01
CA ASN A 49 2.19 -2.75 -10.70
C ASN A 49 1.35 -1.49 -11.00
N LEU A 50 1.35 -0.48 -10.12
CA LEU A 50 0.76 0.82 -10.43
C LEU A 50 1.45 1.51 -11.61
N VAL A 51 2.78 1.45 -11.66
CA VAL A 51 3.57 1.99 -12.78
C VAL A 51 3.26 1.23 -14.07
N ARG A 52 3.27 -0.10 -14.06
CA ARG A 52 2.91 -0.95 -15.22
C ARG A 52 1.54 -0.61 -15.78
N LEU A 53 0.52 -0.49 -14.91
CA LEU A 53 -0.83 -0.12 -15.34
C LEU A 53 -0.87 1.24 -16.03
N LYS A 54 -0.04 2.20 -15.62
CA LYS A 54 0.07 3.50 -16.31
C LYS A 54 0.60 3.38 -17.73
N TYR A 55 1.51 2.43 -17.98
CA TYR A 55 2.04 2.09 -19.31
C TYR A 55 1.14 1.10 -20.07
N SER A 56 0.02 0.67 -19.50
CA SER A 56 -0.85 -0.38 -20.04
C SER A 56 -0.17 -1.75 -20.12
N ASP A 57 0.85 -1.97 -19.29
CA ASP A 57 1.51 -3.25 -19.15
C ASP A 57 0.80 -4.11 -18.09
N GLU A 58 0.87 -5.43 -18.20
CA GLU A 58 0.17 -6.36 -17.32
C GLU A 58 0.73 -6.33 -15.90
N PRO A 59 -0.12 -6.14 -14.87
CA PRO A 59 0.30 -6.26 -13.48
C PRO A 59 0.50 -7.73 -13.11
N TYR A 60 1.48 -8.01 -12.27
CA TYR A 60 1.79 -9.35 -11.80
C TYR A 60 1.98 -9.38 -10.29
N PHE A 61 1.32 -10.30 -9.60
CA PHE A 61 1.35 -10.40 -8.16
C PHE A 61 1.94 -11.73 -7.70
N LEU A 62 2.86 -11.65 -6.76
CA LEU A 62 3.44 -12.78 -6.05
C LEU A 62 3.11 -12.65 -4.56
N THR A 63 2.79 -13.75 -3.91
CA THR A 63 2.76 -13.84 -2.46
C THR A 63 3.91 -14.70 -1.97
N ILE A 64 4.30 -14.53 -0.71
CA ILE A 64 5.31 -15.34 -0.06
C ILE A 64 4.57 -16.41 0.74
N SER A 65 4.68 -17.66 0.30
CA SER A 65 4.00 -18.79 0.93
C SER A 65 4.76 -19.35 2.14
N SER A 66 6.09 -19.25 2.12
CA SER A 66 6.92 -19.67 3.26
C SER A 66 8.27 -18.97 3.28
N VAL A 67 8.77 -18.76 4.50
CA VAL A 67 10.12 -18.27 4.77
C VAL A 67 10.79 -19.28 5.67
N THR A 68 11.85 -19.91 5.19
CA THR A 68 12.65 -20.86 5.95
C THR A 68 14.03 -20.25 6.15
N ALA A 69 14.38 -19.91 7.40
CA ALA A 69 15.73 -19.46 7.75
C ALA A 69 16.58 -20.70 8.11
N SER A 70 17.69 -20.87 7.41
CA SER A 70 18.69 -21.88 7.73
C SER A 70 19.97 -21.17 8.19
N LEU A 71 20.20 -21.19 9.50
CA LEU A 71 21.39 -20.61 10.12
C LEU A 71 22.41 -21.73 10.34
N GLY A 72 23.55 -21.65 9.67
CA GLY A 72 24.64 -22.59 9.79
C GLY A 72 25.87 -21.91 10.42
N PHE A 73 26.47 -22.57 11.41
CA PHE A 73 27.76 -22.20 11.97
C PHE A 73 28.73 -23.33 11.82
N SER A 74 29.90 -23.06 11.27
CA SER A 74 31.01 -24.02 11.29
C SER A 74 32.28 -23.35 11.78
N SER A 75 32.94 -24.01 12.73
CA SER A 75 34.25 -23.59 13.20
C SER A 75 35.27 -24.69 12.82
N ASN A 76 36.29 -24.31 12.10
CA ASN A 76 37.41 -25.16 11.76
C ASN A 76 38.68 -24.74 12.53
N VAL A 77 39.18 -25.65 13.34
CA VAL A 77 40.49 -25.47 14.00
C VAL A 77 41.45 -26.41 13.30
N GLY A 78 42.40 -25.89 12.56
CA GLY A 78 43.42 -26.67 11.89
C GLY A 78 44.82 -26.35 12.47
N LEU A 79 45.61 -27.40 12.66
CA LEU A 79 47.05 -27.28 12.96
C LEU A 79 47.81 -27.78 11.73
N ASN A 80 48.39 -26.88 10.97
CA ASN A 80 49.28 -27.25 9.89
C ASN A 80 50.73 -27.34 10.44
N ALA A 81 51.23 -28.54 10.62
CA ALA A 81 52.61 -28.79 11.00
C ALA A 81 53.41 -29.17 9.75
N ASN A 82 54.30 -28.30 9.31
CA ASN A 82 55.32 -28.65 8.33
C ASN A 82 56.59 -29.10 9.08
N VAL A 83 56.88 -30.42 8.96
CA VAL A 83 58.13 -30.97 9.47
C VAL A 83 59.11 -31.01 8.31
N ASP A 84 60.04 -30.06 8.30
CA ASP A 84 61.13 -30.06 7.36
C ASP A 84 62.40 -30.67 8.03
N LEU A 85 62.93 -31.72 7.43
CA LEU A 85 64.16 -32.40 7.93
C LEU A 85 65.42 -31.68 7.47
N GLY A 86 65.27 -30.48 6.83
CA GLY A 86 66.37 -29.64 6.40
C GLY A 86 66.72 -28.53 7.43
N PRO A 87 67.73 -27.70 7.10
CA PRO A 87 68.20 -26.66 8.03
C PRO A 87 67.24 -25.47 8.26
N SER A 88 66.06 -25.48 7.62
CA SER A 88 65.09 -24.39 7.69
C SER A 88 64.13 -24.40 8.90
N GLY A 89 64.13 -25.47 9.70
CA GLY A 89 63.36 -25.59 10.93
C GLY A 89 61.88 -25.91 10.74
N ASN A 90 61.32 -26.55 11.75
CA ASN A 90 59.87 -26.92 11.77
C ASN A 90 59.00 -25.72 12.02
N SER A 91 57.94 -25.52 11.24
CA SER A 91 56.95 -24.47 11.45
C SER A 91 55.58 -25.11 11.77
N ILE A 92 54.95 -24.63 12.83
CA ILE A 92 53.58 -24.99 13.21
C ILE A 92 52.74 -23.71 13.04
N ALA A 93 51.83 -23.71 12.07
CA ALA A 93 50.88 -22.62 11.86
C ALA A 93 49.48 -23.04 12.30
N PRO A 94 48.95 -22.49 13.38
CA PRO A 94 47.56 -22.69 13.74
C PRO A 94 46.68 -21.90 12.77
N SER A 95 45.65 -22.54 12.20
CA SER A 95 44.59 -21.89 11.44
C SER A 95 43.29 -21.98 12.20
N LEU A 96 42.66 -20.84 12.43
CA LEU A 96 41.31 -20.71 12.98
C LEU A 96 40.41 -20.15 11.89
N GLY A 97 39.39 -20.90 11.49
CA GLY A 97 38.35 -20.46 10.57
C GLY A 97 36.99 -20.51 11.25
N VAL A 98 36.25 -19.41 11.21
CA VAL A 98 34.85 -19.33 11.62
C VAL A 98 34.05 -18.94 10.39
N THR A 99 33.10 -19.79 10.02
CA THR A 99 32.19 -19.54 8.90
C THR A 99 30.78 -19.46 9.44
N TYR A 100 30.12 -18.33 9.20
CA TYR A 100 28.71 -18.11 9.45
C TYR A 100 27.98 -18.16 8.10
N ASN A 101 26.99 -19.04 7.97
CA ASN A 101 26.13 -19.16 6.80
C ASN A 101 24.70 -18.83 7.18
N ASP A 102 24.13 -17.81 6.54
CA ASP A 102 22.73 -17.46 6.61
C ASP A 102 22.12 -17.65 5.21
N ASN A 103 21.33 -18.71 5.05
CA ASN A 103 20.75 -19.10 3.77
C ASN A 103 19.22 -19.15 3.90
N PRO A 104 18.53 -17.99 3.84
CA PRO A 104 17.07 -17.98 3.84
C PRO A 104 16.55 -18.55 2.52
N THR A 105 15.56 -19.42 2.61
CA THR A 105 14.78 -19.90 1.46
C THR A 105 13.43 -19.21 1.47
N LEU A 106 13.14 -18.44 0.42
CA LEU A 106 11.87 -17.76 0.20
C LEU A 106 11.11 -18.50 -0.91
N SER A 107 9.91 -18.98 -0.60
CA SER A 107 9.03 -19.60 -1.59
C SER A 107 8.00 -18.57 -2.05
N TYR A 108 8.03 -18.25 -3.34
CA TYR A 108 7.06 -17.36 -3.97
C TYR A 108 5.96 -18.16 -4.66
N GLN A 109 4.73 -17.72 -4.51
CA GLN A 109 3.57 -18.27 -5.19
C GLN A 109 2.90 -17.16 -6.02
N PRO A 110 2.72 -17.36 -7.33
CA PRO A 110 1.97 -16.42 -8.16
C PRO A 110 0.50 -16.40 -7.75
N LEU A 111 -0.05 -15.20 -7.60
CA LEU A 111 -1.48 -14.99 -7.45
C LEU A 111 -2.11 -14.91 -8.85
N TYR A 112 -2.78 -15.99 -9.27
CA TYR A 112 -3.42 -16.12 -10.57
C TYR A 112 -4.60 -17.11 -10.50
N GLY A 113 -5.34 -17.19 -11.59
CA GLY A 113 -6.47 -18.09 -11.72
C GLY A 113 -7.81 -17.39 -11.53
N ALA A 114 -8.89 -18.16 -11.77
CA ALA A 114 -10.24 -17.63 -11.84
C ALA A 114 -10.70 -17.01 -10.51
N ASP A 115 -10.37 -17.63 -9.39
CA ASP A 115 -10.81 -17.18 -8.05
C ASP A 115 -10.10 -15.88 -7.66
N PHE A 116 -8.78 -15.78 -7.87
CA PHE A 116 -8.05 -14.54 -7.66
C PHE A 116 -8.58 -13.40 -8.55
N LEU A 117 -8.75 -13.66 -9.85
CA LEU A 117 -9.29 -12.64 -10.77
C LEU A 117 -10.70 -12.21 -10.37
N LYS A 118 -11.58 -13.15 -10.01
CA LYS A 118 -12.92 -12.85 -9.52
C LYS A 118 -12.87 -11.99 -8.27
N SER A 119 -12.00 -12.27 -7.33
CA SER A 119 -11.82 -11.52 -6.08
C SER A 119 -11.37 -10.08 -6.35
N VAL A 120 -10.29 -9.88 -7.10
CA VAL A 120 -9.75 -8.53 -7.36
C VAL A 120 -10.60 -7.68 -8.32
N LEU A 121 -11.45 -8.32 -9.14
CA LEU A 121 -12.41 -7.65 -10.03
C LEU A 121 -13.76 -7.39 -9.33
N SER A 122 -14.06 -8.07 -8.23
CA SER A 122 -15.29 -7.83 -7.48
C SER A 122 -15.26 -6.47 -6.77
N PRO A 123 -16.39 -5.74 -6.74
CA PRO A 123 -16.47 -4.50 -5.99
C PRO A 123 -16.14 -4.72 -4.50
N ILE A 124 -15.41 -3.80 -3.89
CA ILE A 124 -15.16 -3.82 -2.45
C ILE A 124 -16.49 -3.78 -1.71
N PRO A 125 -16.78 -4.72 -0.80
CA PRO A 125 -18.05 -4.76 -0.08
C PRO A 125 -18.29 -3.46 0.73
N LEU A 126 -19.56 -2.99 0.78
CA LEU A 126 -19.90 -1.75 1.50
C LEU A 126 -19.71 -1.87 3.01
N ASP A 127 -19.87 -3.05 3.58
CA ASP A 127 -19.57 -3.36 4.97
C ASP A 127 -18.07 -3.25 5.29
N SER A 128 -17.20 -3.63 4.35
CA SER A 128 -15.76 -3.39 4.49
C SER A 128 -15.42 -1.90 4.55
N LEU A 129 -16.09 -1.05 3.75
CA LEU A 129 -15.94 0.40 3.84
C LEU A 129 -16.41 0.95 5.19
N LEU A 130 -17.51 0.39 5.73
CA LEU A 130 -17.98 0.72 7.08
C LEU A 130 -16.94 0.39 8.15
N VAL A 131 -16.42 -0.83 8.15
CA VAL A 131 -15.37 -1.25 9.11
C VAL A 131 -14.17 -0.31 9.06
N MET A 132 -13.74 0.11 7.88
CA MET A 132 -12.63 1.06 7.73
C MET A 132 -12.95 2.43 8.33
N THR A 133 -14.18 2.96 8.13
CA THR A 133 -14.56 4.24 8.75
C THR A 133 -14.59 4.15 10.27
N GLN A 134 -15.04 3.01 10.83
CA GLN A 134 -15.05 2.75 12.28
C GLN A 134 -13.64 2.53 12.84
N SER A 135 -12.69 2.07 12.02
CA SER A 135 -11.28 1.90 12.38
C SER A 135 -10.46 3.20 12.38
N GLY A 136 -11.11 4.34 12.21
CA GLY A 136 -10.48 5.67 12.28
C GLY A 136 -9.94 6.21 10.95
N TRP A 137 -10.18 5.52 9.83
CA TRP A 137 -9.85 6.08 8.53
C TRP A 137 -10.73 7.30 8.20
N SER A 138 -10.15 8.32 7.57
CA SER A 138 -10.90 9.48 7.08
C SER A 138 -11.95 9.05 6.07
N VAL A 139 -13.21 9.44 6.29
CA VAL A 139 -14.33 9.22 5.36
C VAL A 139 -13.98 9.76 3.98
N LYS A 140 -13.42 10.99 3.91
CA LYS A 140 -12.98 11.59 2.64
C LYS A 140 -11.99 10.72 1.91
N ARG A 141 -10.98 10.15 2.60
CA ARG A 141 -9.97 9.27 1.97
C ARG A 141 -10.61 8.00 1.44
N ILE A 142 -11.41 7.29 2.25
CA ILE A 142 -12.08 6.06 1.83
C ILE A 142 -12.96 6.33 0.61
N PHE A 143 -13.82 7.35 0.67
CA PHE A 143 -14.75 7.63 -0.42
C PHE A 143 -14.04 8.16 -1.67
N SER A 144 -12.97 8.96 -1.53
CA SER A 144 -12.15 9.40 -2.65
C SER A 144 -11.56 8.25 -3.44
N LEU A 145 -11.08 7.22 -2.76
CA LEU A 145 -10.36 6.10 -3.36
C LEU A 145 -11.28 4.95 -3.73
N CYS A 146 -12.17 4.54 -2.82
CA CYS A 146 -12.93 3.30 -2.94
C CYS A 146 -14.31 3.48 -3.58
N VAL A 147 -14.91 4.67 -3.58
CA VAL A 147 -16.24 4.90 -4.17
C VAL A 147 -16.11 5.45 -5.58
N GLU A 148 -16.67 4.74 -6.54
CA GLU A 148 -16.69 5.10 -7.95
C GLU A 148 -17.86 6.02 -8.29
N ARG A 149 -19.00 5.80 -7.64
CA ARG A 149 -20.23 6.54 -7.89
C ARG A 149 -21.08 6.65 -6.62
N MET A 150 -21.71 7.81 -6.43
CA MET A 150 -22.66 8.07 -5.34
C MET A 150 -23.90 8.73 -5.94
N ASN A 151 -25.04 8.07 -5.88
CA ASN A 151 -26.25 8.45 -6.59
C ASN A 151 -25.95 8.74 -8.07
N HIS A 152 -26.27 9.95 -8.55
CA HIS A 152 -25.97 10.39 -9.91
C HIS A 152 -24.54 10.93 -10.10
N LEU A 153 -23.77 11.10 -8.99
CA LEU A 153 -22.45 11.72 -9.01
C LEU A 153 -21.36 10.71 -9.31
N SER A 154 -20.48 11.07 -10.23
CA SER A 154 -19.36 10.24 -10.66
C SER A 154 -18.05 10.68 -10.00
N ASN A 155 -17.25 9.74 -9.54
CA ASN A 155 -15.87 9.92 -9.10
C ASN A 155 -14.93 9.32 -10.15
N ALA A 156 -14.81 10.00 -11.30
CA ALA A 156 -13.93 9.57 -12.40
C ALA A 156 -14.11 8.08 -12.76
N HIS A 157 -15.37 7.58 -12.87
CA HIS A 157 -15.64 6.15 -13.10
C HIS A 157 -14.93 5.57 -14.32
N ARG A 158 -14.67 6.38 -15.37
CA ARG A 158 -13.93 5.94 -16.57
C ARG A 158 -12.45 5.64 -16.28
N ALA A 159 -11.92 6.06 -15.14
CA ALA A 159 -10.56 5.75 -14.72
C ALA A 159 -10.47 4.42 -13.93
N SER A 160 -11.57 3.69 -13.80
CA SER A 160 -11.62 2.35 -13.19
C SER A 160 -11.11 1.24 -14.11
N GLY A 161 -10.58 1.60 -15.26
CA GLY A 161 -9.95 0.74 -16.27
C GLY A 161 -8.78 1.49 -16.91
N PRO A 162 -8.39 1.10 -18.12
CA PRO A 162 -7.30 1.75 -18.86
C PRO A 162 -7.50 3.26 -18.95
N THR A 163 -6.38 4.00 -19.00
CA THR A 163 -6.38 5.47 -18.99
C THR A 163 -7.36 6.06 -19.99
N PRO A 164 -8.37 6.85 -19.55
CA PRO A 164 -9.36 7.44 -20.44
C PRO A 164 -8.73 8.53 -21.30
N LYS A 165 -9.18 8.61 -22.57
CA LYS A 165 -8.69 9.64 -23.52
C LYS A 165 -9.26 11.03 -23.24
N VAL A 166 -10.40 11.13 -22.56
CA VAL A 166 -11.12 12.39 -22.26
C VAL A 166 -11.27 12.55 -20.75
N GLU A 167 -11.26 13.82 -20.31
CA GLU A 167 -11.49 14.20 -18.91
C GLU A 167 -12.72 13.51 -18.32
N PRO A 168 -12.58 12.81 -17.17
CA PRO A 168 -13.71 12.19 -16.49
C PRO A 168 -14.52 13.21 -15.68
N GLU A 169 -15.73 12.82 -15.30
CA GLU A 169 -16.58 13.61 -14.38
C GLU A 169 -16.23 13.30 -12.94
N PHE A 170 -16.01 14.35 -12.12
CA PHE A 170 -15.69 14.22 -10.69
C PHE A 170 -15.99 15.47 -9.86
N LYS A 171 -16.21 16.63 -10.48
CA LYS A 171 -16.26 17.92 -9.77
C LYS A 171 -17.34 17.97 -8.69
N GLN A 172 -18.56 17.54 -8.98
CA GLN A 172 -19.65 17.51 -8.00
C GLN A 172 -19.41 16.48 -6.91
N PHE A 173 -18.85 15.31 -7.26
CA PHE A 173 -18.47 14.30 -6.28
C PHE A 173 -17.42 14.86 -5.29
N LYS A 174 -16.41 15.59 -5.78
CA LYS A 174 -15.42 16.26 -4.94
C LYS A 174 -16.05 17.27 -3.97
N GLN A 175 -17.04 18.03 -4.43
CA GLN A 175 -17.79 18.96 -3.55
C GLN A 175 -18.49 18.21 -2.40
N VAL A 176 -19.08 17.04 -2.70
CA VAL A 176 -19.69 16.18 -1.67
C VAL A 176 -18.65 15.72 -0.65
N LEU A 177 -17.46 15.29 -1.11
CA LEU A 177 -16.38 14.88 -0.21
C LEU A 177 -15.87 16.01 0.68
N ASP A 178 -15.74 17.22 0.13
CA ASP A 178 -15.33 18.40 0.89
C ASP A 178 -16.39 18.76 1.97
N LEU A 179 -17.68 18.67 1.64
CA LEU A 179 -18.75 18.82 2.62
C LEU A 179 -18.75 17.74 3.70
N MET A 180 -18.52 16.47 3.32
CA MET A 180 -18.40 15.36 4.29
C MET A 180 -17.24 15.61 5.26
N GLU A 181 -16.07 16.04 4.77
CA GLU A 181 -14.93 16.38 5.63
C GLU A 181 -15.28 17.54 6.59
N GLU A 182 -15.95 18.58 6.09
CA GLU A 182 -16.37 19.70 6.91
C GLU A 182 -17.42 19.29 7.95
N ILE A 183 -18.41 18.45 7.60
CA ILE A 183 -19.39 17.89 8.54
C ILE A 183 -18.69 17.01 9.57
N GLN A 184 -17.72 16.17 9.17
CA GLN A 184 -16.96 15.34 10.10
C GLN A 184 -16.16 16.18 11.10
N SER A 185 -15.63 17.34 10.69
CA SER A 185 -14.85 18.24 11.55
C SER A 185 -15.69 19.09 12.51
N LYS A 186 -16.88 19.52 12.07
CA LYS A 186 -17.78 20.44 12.81
C LYS A 186 -18.96 19.77 13.47
N GLY A 187 -19.19 18.51 13.20
CA GLY A 187 -20.31 17.73 13.63
C GLY A 187 -19.98 16.25 13.71
N LYS A 188 -20.77 15.40 13.05
CA LYS A 188 -20.67 13.95 13.16
C LYS A 188 -21.09 13.27 11.86
N ILE A 189 -20.34 12.26 11.46
CA ILE A 189 -20.72 11.28 10.45
C ILE A 189 -20.63 9.91 11.08
N GLU A 190 -21.75 9.21 11.17
CA GLU A 190 -21.78 7.83 11.65
C GLU A 190 -22.39 6.91 10.61
N MET A 191 -21.75 5.77 10.43
CA MET A 191 -22.25 4.68 9.61
C MET A 191 -22.46 3.45 10.49
N GLY A 192 -23.54 2.71 10.26
CA GLY A 192 -23.86 1.53 11.05
C GLY A 192 -24.94 0.70 10.40
N LEU A 193 -25.33 -0.38 11.10
CA LEU A 193 -26.49 -1.17 10.72
C LEU A 193 -27.72 -0.60 11.42
N ASP A 194 -28.85 -0.56 10.71
CA ASP A 194 -30.13 -0.11 11.29
C ASP A 194 -30.55 -1.02 12.44
N ALA A 195 -30.69 -0.43 13.62
CA ALA A 195 -31.07 -1.16 14.86
C ALA A 195 -32.48 -1.71 14.83
N LEU A 196 -33.34 -1.26 13.92
CA LEU A 196 -34.76 -1.61 13.85
C LEU A 196 -35.07 -2.90 13.05
N GLY A 197 -34.08 -3.77 12.84
CA GLY A 197 -34.31 -5.15 12.38
C GLY A 197 -34.10 -5.37 10.87
N SER A 198 -33.89 -4.33 10.06
CA SER A 198 -33.69 -4.49 8.60
C SER A 198 -32.29 -4.93 8.21
N LYS A 199 -31.28 -4.83 9.10
CA LYS A 199 -29.84 -5.01 8.80
C LYS A 199 -29.34 -4.13 7.64
N ASP A 200 -30.09 -3.09 7.28
CA ASP A 200 -29.67 -2.15 6.25
C ASP A 200 -28.48 -1.33 6.76
N LEU A 201 -27.51 -1.07 5.89
CA LEU A 201 -26.46 -0.12 6.17
C LEU A 201 -27.07 1.29 6.12
N VAL A 202 -26.77 2.10 7.13
CA VAL A 202 -27.28 3.47 7.26
C VAL A 202 -26.15 4.45 7.56
N VAL A 203 -26.35 5.70 7.17
CA VAL A 203 -25.45 6.81 7.50
C VAL A 203 -26.22 7.97 8.10
N LEU A 204 -25.66 8.54 9.16
CA LEU A 204 -26.12 9.77 9.80
C LEU A 204 -25.11 10.86 9.60
N PHE A 205 -25.53 11.98 9.00
CA PHE A 205 -24.81 13.23 8.97
C PHE A 205 -25.47 14.20 9.94
N GLU A 206 -24.70 14.74 10.87
CA GLU A 206 -25.21 15.64 11.89
C GLU A 206 -24.27 16.82 12.10
N ALA A 207 -24.78 18.04 11.90
CA ALA A 207 -24.07 19.29 12.15
C ALA A 207 -25.06 20.35 12.71
N PRO A 208 -25.46 20.24 13.98
CA PRO A 208 -26.54 21.08 14.55
C PRO A 208 -26.18 22.55 14.62
N ARG A 209 -24.89 22.88 14.70
CA ARG A 209 -24.40 24.28 14.69
C ARG A 209 -24.19 24.85 13.29
N ASN A 210 -24.14 23.99 12.26
CA ASN A 210 -23.93 24.34 10.86
C ASN A 210 -24.89 23.56 9.97
N PRO A 211 -26.22 23.73 10.13
CA PRO A 211 -27.23 22.94 9.43
C PRO A 211 -27.16 23.09 7.91
N GLU A 212 -26.68 24.23 7.41
CA GLU A 212 -26.50 24.54 6.00
C GLU A 212 -25.55 23.57 5.28
N LEU A 213 -24.59 22.95 6.00
CA LEU A 213 -23.68 21.96 5.42
C LEU A 213 -24.42 20.68 5.07
N VAL A 214 -25.29 20.22 5.99
CA VAL A 214 -26.09 19.01 5.81
C VAL A 214 -27.18 19.22 4.76
N GLU A 215 -27.80 20.39 4.73
CA GLU A 215 -28.80 20.78 3.72
C GLU A 215 -28.17 20.81 2.31
N LYS A 216 -26.99 21.41 2.17
CA LYS A 216 -26.24 21.45 0.91
C LYS A 216 -25.82 20.06 0.45
N LEU A 217 -25.38 19.19 1.39
CA LEU A 217 -25.05 17.79 1.10
C LEU A 217 -26.30 17.05 0.58
N ALA A 218 -27.43 17.19 1.25
CA ALA A 218 -28.69 16.58 0.85
C ALA A 218 -29.13 17.04 -0.55
N GLN A 219 -29.04 18.33 -0.85
CA GLN A 219 -29.33 18.89 -2.18
C GLN A 219 -28.44 18.28 -3.27
N LEU A 220 -27.11 18.20 -3.05
CA LEU A 220 -26.18 17.63 -4.01
C LEU A 220 -26.44 16.14 -4.26
N LEU A 221 -26.94 15.42 -3.25
CA LEU A 221 -27.26 13.98 -3.34
C LEU A 221 -28.71 13.71 -3.76
N ASN A 222 -29.53 14.73 -3.95
CA ASN A 222 -31.00 14.65 -4.18
C ASN A 222 -31.72 13.87 -3.07
N LEU A 223 -31.37 14.17 -1.82
CA LEU A 223 -31.96 13.55 -0.62
C LEU A 223 -32.83 14.54 0.13
N HIS A 224 -33.82 14.01 0.89
CA HIS A 224 -34.61 14.80 1.81
C HIS A 224 -34.03 14.79 3.21
N THR A 225 -33.85 15.94 3.82
CA THR A 225 -33.46 16.07 5.23
C THR A 225 -34.70 15.80 6.13
N THR A 226 -34.54 14.95 7.12
CA THR A 226 -35.61 14.63 8.07
C THR A 226 -35.73 15.68 9.16
N THR A 227 -34.65 16.37 9.50
CA THR A 227 -34.59 17.38 10.55
C THR A 227 -33.50 18.39 10.23
N LYS A 228 -33.67 19.65 10.61
CA LYS A 228 -32.66 20.69 10.40
C LYS A 228 -31.29 20.27 10.98
N GLY A 229 -30.26 20.27 10.13
CA GLY A 229 -28.91 19.86 10.51
C GLY A 229 -28.69 18.37 10.69
N LYS A 230 -29.67 17.52 10.29
CA LYS A 230 -29.56 16.06 10.30
C LYS A 230 -30.04 15.47 8.98
N LEU A 231 -29.24 14.53 8.45
CA LEU A 231 -29.58 13.70 7.31
C LEU A 231 -29.35 12.24 7.69
N TYR A 232 -30.40 11.47 7.72
CA TYR A 232 -30.36 10.01 7.87
C TYR A 232 -30.71 9.38 6.55
N ALA A 233 -29.86 8.49 6.06
CA ALA A 233 -30.06 7.83 4.78
C ALA A 233 -29.65 6.36 4.84
N LYS A 234 -30.39 5.50 4.16
CA LYS A 234 -29.98 4.13 3.88
C LYS A 234 -28.84 4.14 2.87
N VAL A 235 -27.93 3.19 2.99
CA VAL A 235 -26.81 3.00 2.06
C VAL A 235 -26.97 1.67 1.36
N GLY A 236 -26.94 1.67 0.04
CA GLY A 236 -27.12 0.45 -0.75
C GLY A 236 -26.43 0.54 -2.11
N SER A 237 -26.43 -0.55 -2.86
CA SER A 237 -25.84 -0.62 -4.21
C SER A 237 -26.87 -0.53 -5.34
N ASN A 238 -28.15 -0.26 -5.02
CA ASN A 238 -29.23 -0.23 -6.01
C ASN A 238 -29.35 1.16 -6.64
N PHE A 239 -28.94 1.30 -7.90
CA PHE A 239 -29.05 2.52 -8.71
C PHE A 239 -30.34 2.60 -9.56
N LEU A 240 -31.18 1.56 -9.52
CA LEU A 240 -32.43 1.52 -10.30
C LEU A 240 -33.59 2.19 -9.56
N LYS A 241 -33.47 2.32 -8.23
CA LYS A 241 -34.43 3.06 -7.42
C LYS A 241 -33.90 4.46 -7.15
N THR A 242 -34.69 5.47 -7.42
CA THR A 242 -34.43 6.88 -7.10
C THR A 242 -35.15 7.26 -5.82
N ASP A 243 -34.90 6.50 -4.72
CA ASP A 243 -35.48 6.82 -3.42
C ASP A 243 -34.75 8.04 -2.84
N THR A 244 -35.50 9.00 -2.31
CA THR A 244 -34.96 10.24 -1.74
C THR A 244 -34.43 10.08 -0.30
N ASP A 245 -34.46 8.86 0.23
CA ASP A 245 -33.94 8.47 1.54
C ASP A 245 -32.76 7.49 1.45
N GLN A 246 -32.26 7.22 0.24
CA GLN A 246 -31.18 6.25 0.00
C GLN A 246 -29.98 6.89 -0.71
N ILE A 247 -28.79 6.59 -0.20
CA ILE A 247 -27.53 6.82 -0.89
C ILE A 247 -27.15 5.53 -1.60
N ALA A 248 -27.22 5.52 -2.93
CA ALA A 248 -26.71 4.42 -3.74
C ALA A 248 -25.19 4.59 -3.93
N LEU A 249 -24.42 3.62 -3.48
CA LEU A 249 -22.96 3.59 -3.62
C LEU A 249 -22.53 2.48 -4.57
N ARG A 250 -21.64 2.80 -5.50
CA ARG A 250 -20.86 1.82 -6.25
C ARG A 250 -19.41 1.94 -5.80
N SER A 251 -18.91 0.90 -5.17
CA SER A 251 -17.51 0.79 -4.81
C SER A 251 -16.67 0.36 -6.03
N ARG A 252 -15.41 0.73 -6.03
CA ARG A 252 -14.41 0.19 -6.94
C ARG A 252 -14.06 -1.23 -6.53
N SER A 253 -13.64 -2.05 -7.49
CA SER A 253 -12.85 -3.25 -7.19
C SER A 253 -11.40 -2.84 -6.89
N VAL A 254 -10.61 -3.75 -6.34
CA VAL A 254 -9.17 -3.50 -6.13
C VAL A 254 -8.47 -3.24 -7.46
N SER A 255 -8.80 -4.00 -8.50
CA SER A 255 -8.29 -3.74 -9.86
C SER A 255 -8.65 -2.34 -10.36
N SER A 256 -9.90 -1.91 -10.18
CA SER A 256 -10.35 -0.55 -10.55
C SER A 256 -9.66 0.54 -9.73
N LEU A 257 -9.38 0.28 -8.45
CA LEU A 257 -8.63 1.19 -7.60
C LEU A 257 -7.18 1.35 -8.08
N LEU A 258 -6.52 0.25 -8.43
CA LEU A 258 -5.17 0.27 -9.00
C LEU A 258 -5.12 1.11 -10.30
N PHE A 259 -6.06 0.92 -11.22
CA PHE A 259 -6.15 1.74 -12.42
C PHE A 259 -6.37 3.22 -12.09
N TYR A 260 -7.23 3.52 -11.13
CA TYR A 260 -7.51 4.90 -10.74
C TYR A 260 -6.29 5.58 -10.12
N LEU A 261 -5.58 4.89 -9.22
CA LEU A 261 -4.36 5.41 -8.62
C LEU A 261 -3.21 5.53 -9.61
N SER A 262 -3.11 4.63 -10.60
CA SER A 262 -2.08 4.70 -11.64
C SER A 262 -2.15 5.99 -12.46
N GLN A 263 -3.31 6.67 -12.50
CA GLN A 263 -3.42 7.96 -13.19
C GLN A 263 -2.54 9.05 -12.54
N ASN A 264 -2.24 8.93 -11.26
CA ASN A 264 -1.40 9.87 -10.49
C ASN A 264 0.08 9.46 -10.46
N VAL A 265 0.50 8.57 -11.37
CA VAL A 265 1.92 8.25 -11.61
C VAL A 265 2.48 9.27 -12.60
N GLU A 266 3.52 9.99 -12.20
CA GLU A 266 4.28 10.87 -13.09
C GLU A 266 5.02 10.06 -14.15
N ILE A 267 5.06 10.57 -15.38
CA ILE A 267 5.69 9.91 -16.51
C ILE A 267 6.79 10.80 -17.07
N PRO A 268 7.97 10.26 -17.41
CA PRO A 268 9.02 10.97 -18.07
C PRO A 268 8.52 11.60 -19.38
N LYS A 269 8.99 12.81 -19.67
CA LYS A 269 8.59 13.52 -20.89
C LYS A 269 8.91 12.73 -22.14
N GLU A 270 10.05 12.06 -22.18
CA GLU A 270 10.45 11.25 -23.35
C GLU A 270 9.49 10.09 -23.63
N ASP A 271 8.92 9.44 -22.60
CA ASP A 271 7.95 8.36 -22.75
C ASP A 271 6.61 8.87 -23.25
N ILE A 272 6.24 10.08 -22.83
CA ILE A 272 5.07 10.78 -23.37
C ILE A 272 5.28 11.09 -24.85
N ASP A 273 6.43 11.64 -25.21
CA ASP A 273 6.77 12.03 -26.59
C ASP A 273 6.88 10.80 -27.53
N LYS A 274 7.32 9.65 -26.98
CA LYS A 274 7.33 8.36 -27.67
C LYS A 274 5.94 7.70 -27.79
N GLY A 275 4.91 8.26 -27.15
CA GLY A 275 3.55 7.70 -27.16
C GLY A 275 3.38 6.39 -26.37
N LEU A 276 4.23 6.14 -25.37
CA LEU A 276 4.20 4.91 -24.56
C LEU A 276 3.07 4.89 -23.51
N VAL A 277 2.45 6.06 -23.26
CA VAL A 277 1.34 6.19 -22.31
C VAL A 277 0.19 6.97 -22.92
N THR A 278 -1.04 6.60 -22.59
CA THR A 278 -2.23 7.36 -22.97
C THR A 278 -2.29 8.67 -22.20
N GLN A 279 -2.48 9.79 -22.93
CA GLN A 279 -2.72 11.11 -22.37
C GLN A 279 -4.22 11.38 -22.32
N THR A 280 -4.72 11.81 -21.18
CA THR A 280 -6.10 12.31 -21.06
C THR A 280 -6.16 13.77 -21.48
N VAL A 281 -7.10 14.09 -22.38
CA VAL A 281 -7.33 15.45 -22.86
C VAL A 281 -8.41 16.12 -22.00
N ALA A 282 -8.13 17.32 -21.49
CA ALA A 282 -9.10 18.12 -20.78
C ALA A 282 -10.23 18.62 -21.71
N LYS A 283 -11.42 18.85 -21.16
CA LYS A 283 -12.58 19.41 -21.92
C LYS A 283 -12.27 20.78 -22.55
N THR A 284 -11.34 21.52 -21.93
CA THR A 284 -10.86 22.83 -22.43
C THR A 284 -9.73 22.73 -23.44
N GLY A 285 -9.29 21.52 -23.76
CA GLY A 285 -8.10 21.25 -24.58
C GLY A 285 -6.83 21.13 -23.72
N GLY A 286 -5.79 20.51 -24.28
CA GLY A 286 -4.53 20.26 -23.55
C GLY A 286 -4.57 19.02 -22.65
N LYS A 287 -3.50 18.83 -21.90
CA LYS A 287 -3.35 17.67 -20.98
C LYS A 287 -4.22 17.89 -19.75
N PHE A 288 -5.01 16.87 -19.40
CA PHE A 288 -5.79 16.87 -18.15
C PHE A 288 -4.86 16.64 -16.95
N ASP A 289 -5.08 17.44 -15.89
CA ASP A 289 -4.36 17.32 -14.61
C ASP A 289 -5.12 16.39 -13.65
N TRP A 290 -4.60 15.18 -13.46
CA TRP A 290 -5.18 14.19 -12.57
C TRP A 290 -5.11 14.60 -11.08
N SER A 291 -4.25 15.57 -10.72
CA SER A 291 -4.17 16.08 -9.36
C SER A 291 -5.45 16.80 -8.91
N GLU A 292 -6.28 17.25 -9.84
CA GLU A 292 -7.57 17.86 -9.54
C GLU A 292 -8.63 16.86 -9.06
N THR A 293 -8.46 15.56 -9.35
CA THR A 293 -9.42 14.51 -8.95
C THR A 293 -9.39 14.26 -7.44
N PRO A 294 -10.43 13.62 -6.87
CA PRO A 294 -10.44 13.28 -5.45
C PRO A 294 -9.22 12.48 -4.98
N ALA A 295 -8.69 11.59 -5.83
CA ALA A 295 -7.47 10.82 -5.50
C ALA A 295 -6.19 11.66 -5.65
N GLY A 296 -6.16 12.64 -6.54
CA GLY A 296 -4.95 13.38 -6.89
C GLY A 296 -4.32 14.16 -5.74
N GLY A 297 -5.15 14.64 -4.79
CA GLY A 297 -4.66 15.29 -3.56
C GLY A 297 -4.23 14.30 -2.46
N LEU A 298 -4.46 13.00 -2.66
CA LEU A 298 -4.23 11.94 -1.67
C LEU A 298 -3.17 10.93 -2.09
N PHE A 299 -2.82 10.89 -3.37
CA PHE A 299 -1.90 9.89 -3.90
C PHE A 299 -1.09 10.44 -5.08
N LYS A 300 0.23 10.28 -5.04
CA LYS A 300 1.14 10.70 -6.09
C LYS A 300 2.40 9.84 -6.11
N VAL A 301 2.74 9.28 -7.27
CA VAL A 301 4.02 8.62 -7.51
C VAL A 301 4.86 9.54 -8.37
N LYS A 302 6.06 9.87 -7.89
CA LYS A 302 7.02 10.74 -8.58
C LYS A 302 7.98 9.92 -9.43
N VAL A 303 8.61 10.58 -10.41
CA VAL A 303 9.63 9.98 -11.28
C VAL A 303 10.96 10.73 -11.16
N SER A 304 12.07 9.99 -11.30
CA SER A 304 13.43 10.50 -11.25
C SER A 304 14.34 9.68 -12.18
N GLU A 305 15.38 10.32 -12.76
CA GLU A 305 16.41 9.64 -13.55
C GLU A 305 17.41 8.85 -12.69
N SER A 306 17.65 9.31 -11.46
CA SER A 306 18.54 8.68 -10.49
C SER A 306 17.76 8.16 -9.28
N TYR A 307 18.39 7.26 -8.50
CA TYR A 307 17.80 6.76 -7.26
C TYR A 307 17.43 7.91 -6.33
N PRO A 308 16.17 8.00 -5.89
CA PRO A 308 15.68 9.10 -5.05
C PRO A 308 16.09 8.87 -3.59
N GLU A 309 17.12 9.57 -3.14
CA GLU A 309 17.50 9.56 -1.72
C GLU A 309 16.33 10.08 -0.85
N GLY A 310 16.05 9.40 0.24
CA GLY A 310 14.92 9.75 1.12
C GLY A 310 13.55 9.36 0.58
N ALA A 311 13.45 8.43 -0.36
CA ALA A 311 12.18 7.82 -0.74
C ALA A 311 11.71 6.84 0.33
N PHE A 312 10.40 6.86 0.65
CA PHE A 312 9.75 5.81 1.42
C PHE A 312 9.78 4.47 0.67
N LEU A 313 9.52 4.53 -0.63
CA LEU A 313 9.46 3.37 -1.52
C LEU A 313 9.87 3.80 -2.92
N ALA A 314 10.73 3.01 -3.58
CA ALA A 314 11.19 3.27 -4.94
C ALA A 314 11.32 1.98 -5.73
N VAL A 315 11.00 2.03 -7.04
CA VAL A 315 11.17 0.95 -8.00
C VAL A 315 11.77 1.49 -9.30
N ASN A 316 12.61 0.69 -9.93
CA ASN A 316 13.13 1.01 -11.27
C ASN A 316 12.22 0.37 -12.33
N TYR A 317 11.86 1.15 -13.35
CA TYR A 317 11.10 0.69 -14.50
C TYR A 317 11.44 1.55 -15.72
N ARG A 318 11.78 0.92 -16.87
CA ARG A 318 12.14 1.60 -18.11
C ARG A 318 13.24 2.66 -17.91
N ASP A 319 14.30 2.29 -17.17
CA ASP A 319 15.47 3.13 -16.85
C ASP A 319 15.18 4.37 -15.99
N HIS A 320 13.97 4.47 -15.42
CA HIS A 320 13.57 5.53 -14.50
C HIS A 320 13.21 4.97 -13.13
N TRP A 321 13.39 5.79 -12.08
CA TRP A 321 12.96 5.49 -10.72
C TRP A 321 11.61 6.12 -10.45
N PHE A 322 10.64 5.29 -10.09
CA PHE A 322 9.32 5.71 -9.63
C PHE A 322 9.25 5.54 -8.12
N TYR A 323 8.79 6.59 -7.41
CA TYR A 323 8.90 6.58 -5.96
C TYR A 323 7.80 7.35 -5.24
N ILE A 324 7.59 6.98 -3.98
CA ILE A 324 6.80 7.69 -3.00
C ILE A 324 7.77 8.40 -2.06
N ALA A 325 7.68 9.72 -1.94
CA ALA A 325 8.54 10.49 -1.05
C ALA A 325 8.19 10.21 0.42
N ASP A 326 9.20 10.13 1.29
CA ASP A 326 8.99 9.77 2.71
C ASP A 326 8.21 10.84 3.50
N ASN A 327 8.30 12.09 3.09
CA ASN A 327 7.53 13.20 3.67
C ASN A 327 6.12 13.36 3.09
N ASP A 328 5.71 12.57 2.09
CA ASP A 328 4.35 12.58 1.55
C ASP A 328 3.44 11.65 2.35
N LEU A 329 2.99 12.13 3.51
CA LEU A 329 2.15 11.36 4.42
C LEU A 329 0.79 10.99 3.82
N ASN A 330 0.25 11.81 2.91
CA ASN A 330 -1.01 11.51 2.23
C ASN A 330 -0.88 10.33 1.28
N THR A 331 0.15 10.31 0.46
CA THR A 331 0.43 9.19 -0.44
C THR A 331 0.75 7.92 0.35
N LYS A 332 1.56 8.01 1.41
CA LYS A 332 1.88 6.86 2.27
C LYS A 332 0.62 6.25 2.90
N ALA A 333 -0.26 7.07 3.47
CA ALA A 333 -1.51 6.58 4.05
C ALA A 333 -2.46 5.96 2.99
N SER A 334 -2.55 6.55 1.79
CA SER A 334 -3.35 5.99 0.71
C SER A 334 -2.77 4.69 0.15
N PHE A 335 -1.45 4.59 0.09
CA PHE A 335 -0.75 3.36 -0.29
C PHE A 335 -0.99 2.23 0.73
N MET A 336 -0.91 2.54 2.03
CA MET A 336 -1.23 1.59 3.09
C MET A 336 -2.68 1.09 2.99
N LEU A 337 -3.64 1.99 2.73
CA LEU A 337 -5.04 1.61 2.50
C LEU A 337 -5.20 0.69 1.29
N LEU A 338 -4.49 0.98 0.17
CA LEU A 338 -4.49 0.11 -1.01
C LEU A 338 -3.98 -1.30 -0.68
N VAL A 339 -2.85 -1.40 0.04
CA VAL A 339 -2.28 -2.70 0.43
C VAL A 339 -3.26 -3.48 1.31
N GLN A 340 -3.86 -2.83 2.32
CA GLN A 340 -4.85 -3.49 3.19
C GLN A 340 -6.08 -3.98 2.42
N LEU A 341 -6.57 -3.20 1.45
CA LEU A 341 -7.68 -3.60 0.58
C LEU A 341 -7.31 -4.77 -0.33
N PHE A 342 -6.10 -4.75 -0.86
CA PHE A 342 -5.59 -5.84 -1.68
C PHE A 342 -5.50 -7.14 -0.86
N ASP A 343 -4.91 -7.09 0.34
CA ASP A 343 -4.78 -8.25 1.22
C ASP A 343 -6.16 -8.79 1.66
N LEU A 344 -7.12 -7.90 1.93
CA LEU A 344 -8.47 -8.28 2.28
C LEU A 344 -9.16 -9.04 1.14
N GLN A 345 -8.98 -8.62 -0.10
CA GLN A 345 -9.60 -9.23 -1.27
C GLN A 345 -8.84 -10.49 -1.74
N ALA A 346 -7.51 -10.44 -1.77
CA ALA A 346 -6.67 -11.56 -2.17
C ALA A 346 -6.64 -12.69 -1.13
N GLY A 347 -6.79 -12.38 0.15
CA GLY A 347 -6.82 -13.35 1.25
C GLY A 347 -8.13 -14.13 1.38
N GLN A 348 -9.15 -13.79 0.58
CA GLN A 348 -10.42 -14.54 0.52
C GLN A 348 -10.37 -15.73 -0.48
N THR A 349 -9.26 -15.90 -1.14
CA THR A 349 -8.98 -17.03 -2.06
C THR A 349 -8.11 -18.06 -1.40
#